data_b6f9a58f3c2a619e42024e726885a815
#
_entry.id   b6f9a58f3c2a619e42024e726885a815
#
_cell.length_a   1.000
_cell.length_b   1.000
_cell.length_c   1.000
_cell.angle_alpha   90.00
_cell.angle_beta   90.00
_cell.angle_gamma   90.00
#
_symmetry.space_group_name_H-M   'P 1'
#
loop_
_entity.id
_entity.type
_entity.pdbx_description
1 polymer ?
#
loop_
_entity_poly.entity_id
_entity_poly.type
_entity_poly.pdbx_seq_one_letter_code
_entity_poly.pdbx_strand_id
1 'polypeptide(L)'
;RMFAPDVVCGPDGRYYLYYGLDFLGRLSVAVSPTPAGPFHFYGHVQHADGTPLGALPGDAFQYDPGVFRDEDGTIYLVSGFCPVPGINPKFEAMRLVTKGCQLFTLAPDMCTVQTGPLIIAPQAADAAGTGFEEHPFFEAPSLRKANGRYYLLYSSTQNHELCYALADRPTGPFQYGGTLVSNGDLGLAGR
;
A
#
# COMPACT_ATOMS: atom_id res chain seq x y z
N ARG A 1 -0.89 8.76 -16.12
CA ARG A 1 -2.19 8.42 -15.48
C ARG A 1 -1.99 8.40 -13.98
N MET A 2 -3.02 8.79 -13.23
CA MET A 2 -3.05 8.70 -11.78
C MET A 2 -3.74 7.39 -11.38
N PHE A 3 -3.19 6.69 -10.37
CA PHE A 3 -3.68 5.40 -9.90
C PHE A 3 -3.84 5.40 -8.38
N ALA A 4 -4.81 4.60 -7.91
CA ALA A 4 -5.04 4.23 -6.52
C ALA A 4 -4.89 5.40 -5.53
N PRO A 5 -5.68 6.47 -5.63
CA PRO A 5 -5.60 7.58 -4.70
C PRO A 5 -6.18 7.20 -3.33
N ASP A 6 -5.50 7.61 -2.27
CA ASP A 6 -6.03 7.61 -0.90
C ASP A 6 -5.75 8.95 -0.22
N VAL A 7 -6.60 9.35 0.73
CA VAL A 7 -6.55 10.68 1.34
C VAL A 7 -6.65 10.61 2.86
N VAL A 8 -5.88 11.47 3.54
CA VAL A 8 -5.93 11.60 5.00
C VAL A 8 -5.87 13.07 5.42
N CYS A 9 -6.47 13.41 6.56
CA CYS A 9 -6.28 14.69 7.22
C CYS A 9 -4.97 14.69 8.02
N GLY A 10 -4.05 15.57 7.66
CA GLY A 10 -2.76 15.71 8.33
C GLY A 10 -2.88 16.39 9.72
N PRO A 11 -1.77 16.43 10.47
CA PRO A 11 -1.75 17.07 11.80
C PRO A 11 -2.00 18.58 11.76
N ASP A 12 -1.77 19.21 10.63
CA ASP A 12 -1.99 20.64 10.37
C ASP A 12 -3.41 20.98 9.90
N GLY A 13 -4.30 19.98 9.83
CA GLY A 13 -5.69 20.13 9.40
C GLY A 13 -5.90 20.17 7.88
N ARG A 14 -4.84 20.07 7.09
CA ARG A 14 -4.93 19.96 5.63
C ARG A 14 -5.14 18.50 5.20
N TYR A 15 -5.61 18.30 3.99
CA TYR A 15 -5.86 16.99 3.40
C TYR A 15 -4.74 16.64 2.42
N TYR A 16 -4.18 15.45 2.57
CA TYR A 16 -3.07 14.94 1.78
C TYR A 16 -3.53 13.74 0.97
N LEU A 17 -3.46 13.87 -0.35
CA LEU A 17 -3.84 12.85 -1.33
C LEU A 17 -2.57 12.16 -1.83
N TYR A 18 -2.47 10.87 -1.58
CA TYR A 18 -1.38 10.02 -2.06
C TYR A 18 -1.83 9.28 -3.32
N TYR A 19 -0.94 9.15 -4.29
CA TYR A 19 -1.25 8.47 -5.55
C TYR A 19 0.00 8.01 -6.27
N GLY A 20 -0.14 6.95 -7.10
CA GLY A 20 0.85 6.55 -8.10
C GLY A 20 0.67 7.33 -9.41
N LEU A 21 1.76 7.67 -10.08
CA LEU A 21 1.76 8.20 -11.45
C LEU A 21 2.37 7.20 -12.39
N ASP A 22 1.56 6.71 -13.34
CA ASP A 22 1.97 5.64 -14.25
C ASP A 22 2.74 4.54 -13.49
N PHE A 23 3.66 3.84 -14.11
CA PHE A 23 4.49 2.84 -13.42
C PHE A 23 5.88 3.41 -13.10
N LEU A 24 5.94 4.55 -12.40
CA LEU A 24 7.19 5.20 -12.03
C LEU A 24 7.83 4.62 -10.76
N GLY A 25 7.09 3.79 -10.02
CA GLY A 25 7.56 3.19 -8.76
C GLY A 25 7.76 4.19 -7.62
N ARG A 26 7.04 5.31 -7.66
CA ARG A 26 7.13 6.40 -6.68
C ARG A 26 5.74 6.88 -6.33
N LEU A 27 5.55 7.31 -5.09
CA LEU A 27 4.30 7.86 -4.58
C LEU A 27 4.37 9.38 -4.58
N SER A 28 3.38 10.00 -5.21
CA SER A 28 3.19 11.44 -5.21
C SER A 28 2.19 11.85 -4.15
N VAL A 29 2.35 13.05 -3.62
CA VAL A 29 1.50 13.66 -2.61
C VAL A 29 0.99 15.00 -3.13
N ALA A 30 -0.31 15.23 -3.02
CA ALA A 30 -0.92 16.52 -3.26
C ALA A 30 -1.66 16.99 -2.00
N VAL A 31 -1.80 18.29 -1.80
CA VAL A 31 -2.38 18.87 -0.60
C VAL A 31 -3.52 19.82 -0.93
N SER A 32 -4.52 19.85 -0.07
CA SER A 32 -5.65 20.78 -0.14
C SER A 32 -6.08 21.24 1.26
N PRO A 33 -6.60 22.46 1.45
CA PRO A 33 -7.22 22.88 2.69
C PRO A 33 -8.59 22.23 2.95
N THR A 34 -9.19 21.57 1.93
CA THR A 34 -10.50 20.92 2.03
C THR A 34 -10.45 19.50 1.46
N PRO A 35 -11.30 18.55 1.94
CA PRO A 35 -11.31 17.18 1.43
C PRO A 35 -11.79 17.08 -0.03
N ALA A 36 -12.50 18.08 -0.52
CA ALA A 36 -13.00 18.13 -1.90
C ALA A 36 -11.99 18.75 -2.89
N GLY A 37 -10.85 19.23 -2.42
CA GLY A 37 -9.86 19.93 -3.24
C GLY A 37 -10.19 21.41 -3.48
N PRO A 38 -9.58 22.05 -4.49
CA PRO A 38 -8.62 21.45 -5.41
C PRO A 38 -7.32 21.03 -4.70
N PHE A 39 -6.76 19.90 -5.12
CA PHE A 39 -5.46 19.43 -4.63
C PHE A 39 -4.34 19.96 -5.52
N HIS A 40 -3.25 20.41 -4.89
CA HIS A 40 -2.05 20.88 -5.57
C HIS A 40 -0.89 19.96 -5.25
N PHE A 41 -0.03 19.68 -6.22
CA PHE A 41 1.17 18.87 -6.01
C PHE A 41 1.99 19.44 -4.84
N TYR A 42 2.35 18.58 -3.90
CA TYR A 42 3.08 18.93 -2.70
C TYR A 42 4.50 18.36 -2.68
N GLY A 43 4.67 17.10 -3.09
CA GLY A 43 5.96 16.43 -3.12
C GLY A 43 5.82 14.94 -3.46
N HIS A 44 6.89 14.21 -3.17
CA HIS A 44 6.91 12.75 -3.21
C HIS A 44 7.13 12.20 -1.79
N VAL A 45 6.67 10.99 -1.54
CA VAL A 45 7.14 10.25 -0.37
C VAL A 45 8.63 10.00 -0.55
N GLN A 46 9.42 10.28 0.51
CA GLN A 46 10.89 10.32 0.40
C GLN A 46 11.57 9.77 1.66
N HIS A 47 12.81 9.34 1.50
CA HIS A 47 13.73 9.05 2.59
C HIS A 47 14.14 10.33 3.33
N ALA A 48 14.78 10.18 4.49
CA ALA A 48 15.23 11.31 5.31
C ALA A 48 16.25 12.24 4.61
N ASP A 49 16.95 11.73 3.59
CA ASP A 49 17.89 12.50 2.78
C ASP A 49 17.23 13.25 1.59
N GLY A 50 15.91 13.14 1.45
CA GLY A 50 15.14 13.73 0.36
C GLY A 50 15.05 12.88 -0.91
N THR A 51 15.69 11.71 -0.95
CA THR A 51 15.58 10.80 -2.09
C THR A 51 14.16 10.20 -2.14
N PRO A 52 13.44 10.24 -3.27
CA PRO A 52 12.12 9.65 -3.37
C PRO A 52 12.13 8.16 -3.01
N LEU A 53 11.16 7.72 -2.20
CA LEU A 53 10.96 6.32 -1.86
C LEU A 53 10.71 5.52 -3.15
N GLY A 54 11.41 4.40 -3.31
CA GLY A 54 11.42 3.60 -4.54
C GLY A 54 12.56 3.97 -5.50
N ALA A 55 13.43 4.93 -5.15
CA ALA A 55 14.53 5.36 -6.01
C ALA A 55 15.92 4.86 -5.58
N LEU A 56 16.07 4.42 -4.32
CA LEU A 56 17.34 3.88 -3.85
C LEU A 56 17.53 2.43 -4.29
N PRO A 57 18.79 1.99 -4.51
CA PRO A 57 19.07 0.56 -4.74
C PRO A 57 18.51 -0.30 -3.60
N GLY A 58 17.70 -1.29 -3.96
CA GLY A 58 17.06 -2.19 -2.99
C GLY A 58 15.70 -1.73 -2.46
N ASP A 59 15.26 -0.52 -2.79
CA ASP A 59 13.86 -0.16 -2.59
C ASP A 59 12.95 -1.08 -3.40
N ALA A 60 11.81 -1.43 -2.83
CA ALA A 60 10.76 -2.06 -3.61
C ALA A 60 10.03 -1.04 -4.46
N PHE A 61 9.43 -1.52 -5.54
CA PHE A 61 8.54 -0.74 -6.38
C PHE A 61 7.35 -0.23 -5.56
N GLN A 62 7.19 1.09 -5.51
CA GLN A 62 6.12 1.73 -4.73
C GLN A 62 4.91 1.99 -5.61
N TYR A 63 3.77 1.46 -5.20
CA TYR A 63 2.51 1.59 -5.93
C TYR A 63 1.33 1.40 -4.99
N ASP A 64 0.14 1.88 -5.39
CA ASP A 64 -1.11 1.75 -4.66
C ASP A 64 -0.98 2.18 -3.19
N PRO A 65 -0.74 3.46 -2.90
CA PRO A 65 -0.61 3.92 -1.53
C PRO A 65 -1.93 3.84 -0.76
N GLY A 66 -1.89 3.30 0.45
CA GLY A 66 -2.92 3.49 1.46
C GLY A 66 -2.36 4.29 2.62
N VAL A 67 -3.05 5.33 3.05
CA VAL A 67 -2.60 6.20 4.14
C VAL A 67 -3.61 6.18 5.29
N PHE A 68 -3.10 6.11 6.51
CA PHE A 68 -3.92 6.07 7.73
C PHE A 68 -3.24 6.87 8.85
N ARG A 69 -3.99 7.74 9.51
CA ARG A 69 -3.54 8.42 10.72
C ARG A 69 -4.28 7.83 11.92
N ASP A 70 -3.53 7.28 12.86
CA ASP A 70 -4.09 6.69 14.08
C ASP A 70 -4.45 7.77 15.10
N GLU A 71 -5.17 7.38 16.14
CA GLU A 71 -5.65 8.24 17.23
C GLU A 71 -4.50 8.85 18.04
N ASP A 72 -3.35 8.18 18.11
CA ASP A 72 -2.13 8.70 18.75
C ASP A 72 -1.36 9.70 17.88
N GLY A 73 -1.86 9.97 16.67
CA GLY A 73 -1.26 10.89 15.70
C GLY A 73 -0.24 10.27 14.78
N THR A 74 0.14 9.00 14.94
CA THR A 74 1.06 8.30 14.04
C THR A 74 0.46 8.18 12.65
N ILE A 75 1.26 8.49 11.63
CA ILE A 75 0.85 8.44 10.23
C ILE A 75 1.47 7.20 9.62
N TYR A 76 0.63 6.26 9.21
CA TYR A 76 1.02 5.02 8.54
C TYR A 76 0.79 5.14 7.03
N LEU A 77 1.77 4.68 6.28
CA LEU A 77 1.68 4.51 4.83
C LEU A 77 1.87 3.02 4.53
N VAL A 78 0.95 2.45 3.78
CA VAL A 78 1.11 1.11 3.19
C VAL A 78 1.22 1.22 1.69
N SER A 79 2.04 0.38 1.08
CA SER A 79 2.26 0.41 -0.38
C SER A 79 2.82 -0.94 -0.85
N GLY A 80 2.61 -1.25 -2.11
CA GLY A 80 3.21 -2.42 -2.74
C GLY A 80 2.50 -2.84 -4.03
N PHE A 81 3.26 -3.52 -4.87
CA PHE A 81 2.77 -4.14 -6.10
C PHE A 81 3.59 -5.38 -6.40
N CYS A 82 2.97 -6.55 -6.32
CA CYS A 82 3.62 -7.85 -6.41
C CYS A 82 2.93 -8.72 -7.47
N PRO A 83 3.09 -8.39 -8.77
CA PRO A 83 2.47 -9.16 -9.85
C PRO A 83 3.04 -10.58 -9.88
N VAL A 84 2.17 -11.53 -10.22
CA VAL A 84 2.60 -12.93 -10.42
C VAL A 84 3.46 -13.00 -11.69
N PRO A 85 4.65 -13.61 -11.61
CA PRO A 85 5.47 -13.86 -12.80
C PRO A 85 4.72 -14.65 -13.87
N GLY A 86 4.96 -14.34 -15.15
CA GLY A 86 4.36 -15.04 -16.29
C GLY A 86 2.98 -14.53 -16.72
N ILE A 87 2.28 -13.74 -15.90
CA ILE A 87 0.93 -13.27 -16.26
C ILE A 87 0.98 -12.08 -17.23
N ASN A 88 1.90 -11.13 -17.02
CA ASN A 88 1.99 -9.95 -17.88
C ASN A 88 3.44 -9.65 -18.29
N PRO A 89 3.79 -9.86 -19.57
CA PRO A 89 5.15 -9.60 -20.06
C PRO A 89 5.67 -8.18 -19.83
N LYS A 90 4.78 -7.19 -19.69
CA LYS A 90 5.18 -5.80 -19.40
C LYS A 90 5.80 -5.67 -18.01
N PHE A 91 5.24 -6.36 -17.01
CA PHE A 91 5.78 -6.33 -15.64
C PHE A 91 7.10 -7.07 -15.54
N GLU A 92 7.26 -8.16 -16.28
CA GLU A 92 8.54 -8.86 -16.37
C GLU A 92 9.64 -8.00 -16.98
N ALA A 93 9.31 -7.29 -18.07
CA ALA A 93 10.26 -6.37 -18.72
C ALA A 93 10.70 -5.23 -17.80
N MET A 94 9.88 -4.83 -16.83
CA MET A 94 10.20 -3.77 -15.85
C MET A 94 11.18 -4.24 -14.77
N ARG A 95 11.36 -5.55 -14.57
CA ARG A 95 12.23 -6.13 -13.54
C ARG A 95 12.00 -5.53 -12.16
N LEU A 96 10.74 -5.47 -11.75
CA LEU A 96 10.33 -4.84 -10.48
C LEU A 96 10.97 -5.53 -9.28
N VAL A 97 11.50 -4.76 -8.35
CA VAL A 97 11.83 -5.26 -7.00
C VAL A 97 10.55 -5.28 -6.19
N THR A 98 10.09 -6.46 -5.79
CA THR A 98 8.86 -6.66 -5.01
C THR A 98 9.18 -7.25 -3.65
N LYS A 99 8.41 -6.89 -2.61
CA LYS A 99 8.67 -7.35 -1.23
C LYS A 99 7.39 -7.64 -0.43
N GLY A 100 6.22 -7.69 -1.06
CA GLY A 100 4.94 -7.78 -0.36
C GLY A 100 4.37 -6.40 0.00
N CYS A 101 3.37 -6.38 0.89
CA CYS A 101 2.81 -5.16 1.43
C CYS A 101 3.76 -4.52 2.43
N GLN A 102 4.23 -3.33 2.13
CA GLN A 102 5.16 -2.57 2.96
C GLN A 102 4.40 -1.58 3.84
N LEU A 103 4.76 -1.50 5.12
CA LEU A 103 4.31 -0.49 6.06
C LEU A 103 5.45 0.45 6.39
N PHE A 104 5.17 1.74 6.37
CA PHE A 104 6.05 2.82 6.80
C PHE A 104 5.33 3.71 7.81
N THR A 105 6.08 4.44 8.64
CA THR A 105 5.57 5.63 9.32
C THR A 105 6.12 6.87 8.66
N LEU A 106 5.31 7.93 8.62
CA LEU A 106 5.69 9.23 8.05
C LEU A 106 5.86 10.28 9.14
N ALA A 107 6.75 11.22 8.87
CA ALA A 107 6.90 12.44 9.65
C ALA A 107 5.65 13.36 9.52
N PRO A 108 5.49 14.34 10.42
CA PRO A 108 4.38 15.30 10.35
C PRO A 108 4.32 16.15 9.06
N ASP A 109 5.39 16.17 8.27
CA ASP A 109 5.43 16.79 6.94
C ASP A 109 4.66 15.99 5.88
N MET A 110 4.16 14.80 6.23
CA MET A 110 3.37 13.92 5.37
C MET A 110 4.11 13.30 4.18
N CYS A 111 5.42 13.50 4.07
CA CYS A 111 6.25 13.01 2.95
C CYS A 111 7.45 12.19 3.41
N THR A 112 8.07 12.54 4.52
CA THR A 112 9.34 11.92 4.93
C THR A 112 9.10 10.63 5.72
N VAL A 113 9.68 9.52 5.25
CA VAL A 113 9.66 8.24 5.95
C VAL A 113 10.46 8.35 7.24
N GLN A 114 9.86 7.96 8.37
CA GLN A 114 10.52 7.88 9.68
C GLN A 114 10.99 6.47 9.99
N THR A 115 10.15 5.47 9.73
CA THR A 115 10.48 4.05 9.95
C THR A 115 9.94 3.18 8.82
N GLY A 116 10.54 2.00 8.67
CA GLY A 116 10.14 1.02 7.66
C GLY A 116 11.23 0.79 6.60
N PRO A 117 10.97 -0.08 5.64
CA PRO A 117 9.76 -0.85 5.48
C PRO A 117 9.63 -2.03 6.46
N LEU A 118 8.42 -2.27 6.94
CA LEU A 118 8.03 -3.50 7.60
C LEU A 118 7.06 -4.26 6.65
N ILE A 119 7.32 -5.53 6.37
CA ILE A 119 6.41 -6.35 5.55
C ILE A 119 5.28 -6.84 6.43
N ILE A 120 4.04 -6.45 6.12
CA ILE A 120 2.85 -6.79 6.89
C ILE A 120 1.94 -7.82 6.21
N ALA A 121 2.12 -8.06 4.90
CA ALA A 121 1.55 -9.20 4.19
C ALA A 121 2.54 -9.65 3.11
N PRO A 122 2.85 -10.96 3.03
CA PRO A 122 3.85 -11.48 2.10
C PRO A 122 3.31 -11.53 0.67
N GLN A 123 4.21 -11.37 -0.30
CA GLN A 123 3.98 -11.71 -1.70
C GLN A 123 3.97 -13.23 -1.91
N ALA A 124 3.55 -13.69 -3.09
CA ALA A 124 3.42 -15.12 -3.40
C ALA A 124 4.71 -15.93 -3.17
N ALA A 125 5.88 -15.35 -3.49
CA ALA A 125 7.17 -16.03 -3.31
C ALA A 125 7.52 -16.30 -1.84
N ASP A 126 6.96 -15.55 -0.90
CA ASP A 126 7.28 -15.57 0.53
C ASP A 126 6.11 -16.06 1.40
N ALA A 127 4.97 -16.43 0.78
CA ALA A 127 3.74 -16.75 1.49
C ALA A 127 3.65 -18.20 1.99
N ALA A 128 4.47 -19.11 1.44
CA ALA A 128 4.43 -20.52 1.80
C ALA A 128 4.63 -20.74 3.32
N GLY A 129 3.76 -21.57 3.92
CA GLY A 129 3.75 -21.85 5.36
C GLY A 129 3.23 -20.70 6.23
N THR A 130 2.72 -19.62 5.65
CA THR A 130 2.06 -18.52 6.35
C THR A 130 0.55 -18.60 6.23
N GLY A 131 -0.19 -17.81 7.03
CA GLY A 131 -1.64 -17.69 6.87
C GLY A 131 -2.09 -17.02 5.56
N PHE A 132 -1.15 -16.52 4.75
CA PHE A 132 -1.40 -15.88 3.45
C PHE A 132 -1.11 -16.81 2.25
N GLU A 133 -0.75 -18.07 2.47
CA GLU A 133 -0.28 -18.97 1.41
C GLU A 133 -1.24 -19.09 0.21
N GLU A 134 -2.55 -19.18 0.48
CA GLU A 134 -3.58 -19.28 -0.56
C GLU A 134 -4.01 -17.90 -1.11
N HIS A 135 -3.79 -16.84 -0.34
CA HIS A 135 -4.21 -15.47 -0.66
C HIS A 135 -3.08 -14.46 -0.48
N PRO A 136 -1.92 -14.64 -1.13
CA PRO A 136 -0.79 -13.75 -0.96
C PRO A 136 -1.08 -12.36 -1.52
N PHE A 137 -0.39 -11.38 -0.95
CA PHE A 137 -0.53 -9.99 -1.35
C PHE A 137 -0.15 -9.77 -2.82
N PHE A 138 -1.03 -9.05 -3.54
CA PHE A 138 -0.78 -8.56 -4.88
C PHE A 138 -0.64 -7.05 -4.90
N GLU A 139 -1.71 -6.28 -4.58
CA GLU A 139 -1.74 -4.82 -4.67
C GLU A 139 -2.84 -4.19 -3.80
N ALA A 140 -3.04 -2.87 -3.94
CA ALA A 140 -4.13 -2.07 -3.35
C ALA A 140 -4.26 -2.19 -1.82
N PRO A 141 -3.18 -2.07 -1.04
CA PRO A 141 -3.27 -2.15 0.40
C PRO A 141 -3.98 -0.94 1.00
N SER A 142 -4.83 -1.18 1.99
CA SER A 142 -5.53 -0.14 2.75
C SER A 142 -5.58 -0.52 4.22
N LEU A 143 -4.91 0.25 5.08
CA LEU A 143 -4.89 0.04 6.52
C LEU A 143 -5.98 0.88 7.19
N ARG A 144 -6.80 0.26 8.04
CA ARG A 144 -7.88 0.93 8.79
C ARG A 144 -7.96 0.37 10.20
N LYS A 145 -8.56 1.13 11.13
CA LYS A 145 -8.82 0.70 12.51
C LYS A 145 -10.32 0.76 12.80
N ALA A 146 -10.83 -0.30 13.36
CA ALA A 146 -12.21 -0.38 13.81
C ALA A 146 -12.30 -1.27 15.06
N ASN A 147 -13.08 -0.84 16.06
CA ASN A 147 -13.29 -1.58 17.31
C ASN A 147 -11.98 -2.03 17.98
N GLY A 148 -10.96 -1.18 17.98
CA GLY A 148 -9.66 -1.44 18.59
C GLY A 148 -8.75 -2.41 17.82
N ARG A 149 -9.16 -2.88 16.64
CA ARG A 149 -8.36 -3.77 15.79
C ARG A 149 -7.98 -3.11 14.47
N TYR A 150 -6.87 -3.54 13.90
CA TYR A 150 -6.37 -3.07 12.60
C TYR A 150 -6.76 -4.06 11.51
N TYR A 151 -7.24 -3.49 10.41
CA TYR A 151 -7.67 -4.21 9.21
C TYR A 151 -6.78 -3.78 8.06
N LEU A 152 -6.10 -4.74 7.45
CA LEU A 152 -5.44 -4.56 6.18
C LEU A 152 -6.36 -5.13 5.09
N LEU A 153 -6.92 -4.27 4.25
CA LEU A 153 -7.60 -4.69 3.03
C LEU A 153 -6.58 -4.71 1.90
N TYR A 154 -6.68 -5.68 1.01
CA TYR A 154 -5.74 -5.81 -0.10
C TYR A 154 -6.30 -6.69 -1.22
N SER A 155 -5.78 -6.57 -2.43
CA SER A 155 -6.02 -7.53 -3.50
C SER A 155 -5.02 -8.68 -3.41
N SER A 156 -5.52 -9.93 -3.51
CA SER A 156 -4.67 -11.10 -3.56
C SER A 156 -4.30 -11.49 -5.00
N THR A 157 -3.24 -12.29 -5.16
CA THR A 157 -2.88 -12.89 -6.45
C THR A 157 -3.87 -13.94 -6.91
N GLN A 158 -4.72 -14.44 -5.99
CA GLN A 158 -5.75 -15.42 -6.30
C GLN A 158 -6.98 -14.71 -6.89
N ASN A 159 -7.17 -14.80 -8.20
CA ASN A 159 -8.31 -14.22 -8.93
C ASN A 159 -8.54 -12.71 -8.67
N HIS A 160 -7.51 -11.97 -8.25
CA HIS A 160 -7.63 -10.55 -7.92
C HIS A 160 -8.75 -10.28 -6.89
N GLU A 161 -8.82 -11.12 -5.88
CA GLU A 161 -9.81 -11.02 -4.81
C GLU A 161 -9.56 -9.79 -3.94
N LEU A 162 -10.63 -9.21 -3.40
CA LEU A 162 -10.53 -8.28 -2.28
C LEU A 162 -10.55 -9.09 -0.97
N CYS A 163 -9.40 -9.10 -0.30
CA CYS A 163 -9.17 -9.80 0.95
C CYS A 163 -9.01 -8.83 2.13
N TYR A 164 -9.08 -9.36 3.36
CA TYR A 164 -8.68 -8.63 4.55
C TYR A 164 -7.84 -9.50 5.48
N ALA A 165 -6.97 -8.85 6.21
CA ALA A 165 -6.23 -9.42 7.32
C ALA A 165 -6.40 -8.57 8.57
N LEU A 166 -6.21 -9.18 9.76
CA LEU A 166 -6.49 -8.59 11.07
C LEU A 166 -5.25 -8.61 11.95
N ALA A 167 -5.08 -7.55 12.74
CA ALA A 167 -4.05 -7.49 13.79
C ALA A 167 -4.53 -6.64 14.98
N ASP A 168 -3.91 -6.85 16.14
CA ASP A 168 -4.15 -6.03 17.33
C ASP A 168 -3.25 -4.79 17.37
N ARG A 169 -2.26 -4.71 16.46
CA ARG A 169 -1.33 -3.58 16.31
C ARG A 169 -1.16 -3.22 14.84
N PRO A 170 -0.90 -1.95 14.50
CA PRO A 170 -0.72 -1.53 13.11
C PRO A 170 0.48 -2.20 12.42
N THR A 171 1.46 -2.63 13.22
CA THR A 171 2.65 -3.36 12.75
C THR A 171 2.45 -4.88 12.65
N GLY A 172 1.26 -5.38 12.96
CA GLY A 172 0.97 -6.82 12.96
C GLY A 172 1.39 -7.57 14.24
N PRO A 173 1.59 -8.89 14.19
CA PRO A 173 1.42 -9.72 12.99
C PRO A 173 -0.02 -9.74 12.47
N PHE A 174 -0.18 -9.56 11.17
CA PHE A 174 -1.48 -9.69 10.52
C PHE A 174 -1.78 -11.16 10.22
N GLN A 175 -3.04 -11.54 10.41
CA GLN A 175 -3.56 -12.85 10.07
C GLN A 175 -4.65 -12.70 9.01
N TYR A 176 -4.60 -13.51 7.98
CA TYR A 176 -5.66 -13.56 6.96
C TYR A 176 -7.02 -13.80 7.63
N GLY A 177 -7.97 -12.95 7.35
CA GLY A 177 -9.31 -12.97 7.94
C GLY A 177 -10.39 -13.49 6.99
N GLY A 178 -10.15 -13.41 5.68
CA GLY A 178 -11.07 -13.89 4.66
C GLY A 178 -11.08 -13.05 3.38
N THR A 179 -11.83 -13.56 2.40
CA THR A 179 -12.11 -12.88 1.13
C THR A 179 -13.47 -12.19 1.23
N LEU A 180 -13.52 -10.90 0.87
CA LEU A 180 -14.75 -10.11 0.83
C LEU A 180 -15.48 -10.24 -0.50
N VAL A 181 -14.72 -10.21 -1.60
CA VAL A 181 -15.22 -10.33 -2.96
C VAL A 181 -14.21 -11.07 -3.80
N SER A 182 -14.66 -12.04 -4.61
CA SER A 182 -13.83 -12.73 -5.59
C SER A 182 -14.35 -12.53 -7.00
N ASN A 183 -13.46 -12.25 -7.94
CA ASN A 183 -13.80 -12.28 -9.38
C ASN A 183 -14.19 -13.68 -9.84
N GLY A 184 -13.72 -14.73 -9.14
CA GLY A 184 -14.13 -16.11 -9.37
C GLY A 184 -15.64 -16.33 -9.19
N ASP A 185 -16.25 -15.66 -8.20
CA ASP A 185 -17.70 -15.73 -7.92
C ASP A 185 -18.54 -15.15 -9.06
N LEU A 186 -17.95 -14.25 -9.85
CA LEU A 186 -18.58 -13.62 -11.01
C LEU A 186 -18.26 -14.33 -12.34
N GLY A 187 -17.55 -15.46 -12.30
CA GLY A 187 -17.07 -16.16 -13.51
C GLY A 187 -15.99 -15.39 -14.28
N LEU A 188 -15.34 -14.42 -13.65
CA LEU A 188 -14.30 -13.54 -14.23
C LEU A 188 -12.89 -14.00 -13.83
N ALA A 189 -12.66 -15.27 -13.65
CA ALA A 189 -11.39 -15.83 -13.23
C ALA A 189 -10.23 -15.35 -14.12
N GLY A 190 -9.12 -14.97 -13.50
CA GLY A 190 -7.83 -14.80 -14.16
C GLY A 190 -7.63 -13.51 -14.97
N ARG A 191 -8.22 -12.40 -14.58
CA ARG A 191 -7.97 -11.10 -15.23
C ARG A 191 -7.16 -10.17 -14.35
#